data_369c9a4c791e5a8df2765f5bb2fc193f
#
_entry.id   369c9a4c791e5a8df2765f5bb2fc193f
#
_cell.length_a   1.000
_cell.length_b   1.000
_cell.length_c   1.000
_cell.angle_alpha   90.00
_cell.angle_beta   90.00
_cell.angle_gamma   90.00
#
_symmetry.space_group_name_H-M   'P 1'
#
loop_
_entity.id
_entity.type
_entity.pdbx_description
1 polymer ?
#
loop_
_entity_poly.entity_id
_entity_poly.type
_entity_poly.pdbx_seq_one_letter_code
_entity_poly.pdbx_strand_id
1 'polypeptide(L)'
;SLLVLCGDSRDLRHGRLVHDHIIINNVHSDDMVLGNNLVELYVKCGSLREANKVFDGLPFCNLVTWTLIISGYVIQGDGAYALKLYAKMMKRGDVKPDKVMFIFVLKACSIVVYMLLHGLILHELTISDGFDKD
;
A
#
# COMPACT_ATOMS: atom_id res chain seq x y z
N SER A 1 -1.08 -16.82 13.72
CA SER A 1 -2.53 -16.79 13.53
C SER A 1 -2.91 -17.24 12.13
N LEU A 2 -4.16 -17.58 11.95
CA LEU A 2 -4.67 -18.01 10.65
C LEU A 2 -4.54 -16.92 9.60
N LEU A 3 -4.76 -15.66 9.98
CA LEU A 3 -4.62 -14.53 9.07
C LEU A 3 -3.17 -14.38 8.59
N VAL A 4 -2.22 -14.49 9.49
CA VAL A 4 -0.80 -14.39 9.12
C VAL A 4 -0.43 -15.54 8.20
N LEU A 5 -0.89 -16.75 8.49
CA LEU A 5 -0.62 -17.92 7.66
C LEU A 5 -1.17 -17.74 6.25
N CYS A 6 -2.39 -17.25 6.11
CA CYS A 6 -3.00 -17.00 4.80
C CYS A 6 -2.21 -15.93 4.02
N GLY A 7 -1.77 -14.87 4.70
CA GLY A 7 -0.97 -13.83 4.08
C GLY A 7 0.35 -14.36 3.57
N ASP A 8 1.01 -15.21 4.35
CA ASP A 8 2.27 -15.80 3.97
C ASP A 8 2.14 -16.72 2.76
N SER A 9 1.00 -17.42 2.64
CA SER A 9 0.74 -18.29 1.49
C SER A 9 0.29 -17.54 0.25
N ARG A 10 -0.01 -16.26 0.37
CA ARG A 10 -0.53 -15.39 -0.70
C ARG A 10 -1.81 -15.94 -1.32
N ASP A 11 -2.63 -16.61 -0.52
CA ASP A 11 -3.90 -17.16 -0.97
C ASP A 11 -5.02 -16.17 -0.72
N LEU A 12 -5.29 -15.34 -1.73
CA LEU A 12 -6.30 -14.30 -1.63
C LEU A 12 -7.70 -14.85 -1.37
N ARG A 13 -8.06 -15.97 -2.03
CA ARG A 13 -9.37 -16.57 -1.85
C ARG A 13 -9.56 -17.05 -0.40
N HIS A 14 -8.54 -17.68 0.14
CA HIS A 14 -8.57 -18.12 1.53
C HIS A 14 -8.62 -16.92 2.49
N GLY A 15 -7.86 -15.87 2.16
CA GLY A 15 -7.88 -14.63 2.94
C GLY A 15 -9.25 -13.98 2.97
N ARG A 16 -9.96 -13.97 1.84
CA ARG A 16 -11.32 -13.44 1.79
C ARG A 16 -12.29 -14.26 2.62
N LEU A 17 -12.16 -15.59 2.61
CA LEU A 17 -12.99 -16.45 3.45
C LEU A 17 -12.75 -16.16 4.93
N VAL A 18 -11.51 -15.99 5.34
CA VAL A 18 -11.17 -15.65 6.72
C VAL A 18 -11.73 -14.27 7.07
N HIS A 19 -11.60 -13.31 6.17
CA HIS A 19 -12.13 -11.97 6.37
C HIS A 19 -13.66 -12.01 6.57
N ASP A 20 -14.37 -12.72 5.71
CA ASP A 20 -15.82 -12.86 5.82
C ASP A 20 -16.22 -13.54 7.11
N HIS A 21 -15.47 -14.58 7.51
CA HIS A 21 -15.71 -15.27 8.76
C HIS A 21 -15.59 -14.33 9.97
N ILE A 22 -14.57 -13.47 9.95
CA ILE A 22 -14.36 -12.48 11.01
C ILE A 22 -15.53 -11.51 11.08
N ILE A 23 -15.99 -11.02 9.92
CA ILE A 23 -17.14 -10.12 9.87
C ILE A 23 -18.41 -10.78 10.37
N ILE A 24 -18.65 -12.03 9.94
CA ILE A 24 -19.85 -12.78 10.33
C ILE A 24 -19.87 -13.02 11.83
N ASN A 25 -18.71 -13.30 12.43
CA ASN A 25 -18.61 -13.53 13.87
C ASN A 25 -18.59 -12.26 14.68
N ASN A 26 -18.84 -11.13 14.03
CA ASN A 26 -18.98 -9.84 14.69
C ASN A 26 -17.73 -9.42 15.46
N VAL A 27 -16.58 -9.74 14.93
CA VAL A 27 -15.31 -9.27 15.46
C VAL A 27 -15.19 -7.80 15.07
N HIS A 28 -15.09 -6.93 16.04
CA HIS A 28 -15.22 -5.50 15.83
C HIS A 28 -14.07 -4.92 15.03
N SER A 29 -14.41 -4.07 14.08
CA SER A 29 -13.45 -3.34 13.26
C SER A 29 -12.65 -2.32 14.06
N ASP A 30 -13.05 -2.03 15.28
CA ASP A 30 -12.32 -1.13 16.16
C ASP A 30 -11.17 -1.83 16.90
N ASP A 31 -11.01 -3.15 16.73
CA ASP A 31 -9.81 -3.84 17.18
C ASP A 31 -8.68 -3.55 16.20
N MET A 32 -7.78 -2.66 16.61
CA MET A 32 -6.70 -2.20 15.75
C MET A 32 -5.75 -3.34 15.34
N VAL A 33 -5.50 -4.28 16.24
CA VAL A 33 -4.63 -5.43 15.93
C VAL A 33 -5.24 -6.26 14.83
N LEU A 34 -6.53 -6.53 14.91
CA LEU A 34 -7.24 -7.30 13.90
C LEU A 34 -7.29 -6.55 12.58
N GLY A 35 -7.57 -5.26 12.62
CA GLY A 35 -7.57 -4.42 11.43
C GLY A 35 -6.22 -4.40 10.73
N ASN A 36 -5.15 -4.25 11.50
CA ASN A 36 -3.79 -4.29 10.95
C ASN A 36 -3.48 -5.65 10.35
N ASN A 37 -3.90 -6.74 10.99
CA ASN A 37 -3.69 -8.08 10.45
C ASN A 37 -4.42 -8.29 9.13
N LEU A 38 -5.62 -7.75 8.98
CA LEU A 38 -6.36 -7.83 7.72
C LEU A 38 -5.67 -7.05 6.61
N VAL A 39 -5.22 -5.85 6.91
CA VAL A 39 -4.48 -5.04 5.93
C VAL A 39 -3.21 -5.78 5.50
N GLU A 40 -2.47 -6.31 6.47
CA GLU A 40 -1.26 -7.07 6.18
C GLU A 40 -1.54 -8.30 5.32
N LEU A 41 -2.61 -9.02 5.62
CA LEU A 41 -3.02 -10.18 4.84
C LEU A 41 -3.20 -9.82 3.37
N TYR A 42 -3.98 -8.79 3.09
CA TYR A 42 -4.25 -8.40 1.72
C TYR A 42 -3.02 -7.82 1.02
N VAL A 43 -2.19 -7.10 1.74
CA VAL A 43 -0.91 -6.60 1.19
C VAL A 43 -0.02 -7.76 0.77
N LYS A 44 0.12 -8.77 1.62
CA LYS A 44 0.93 -9.96 1.32
C LYS A 44 0.35 -10.77 0.18
N CYS A 45 -0.96 -10.81 0.06
CA CYS A 45 -1.62 -11.49 -1.06
C CYS A 45 -1.52 -10.70 -2.37
N GLY A 46 -1.00 -9.49 -2.32
CA GLY A 46 -0.88 -8.63 -3.50
C GLY A 46 -2.17 -7.93 -3.89
N SER A 47 -3.18 -7.97 -3.03
CA SER A 47 -4.48 -7.33 -3.30
C SER A 47 -4.58 -6.00 -2.57
N LEU A 48 -3.94 -4.99 -3.13
CA LEU A 48 -3.95 -3.64 -2.53
C LEU A 48 -5.35 -3.03 -2.52
N ARG A 49 -6.19 -3.40 -3.49
CA ARG A 49 -7.56 -2.92 -3.54
C ARG A 49 -8.34 -3.34 -2.30
N GLU A 50 -8.24 -4.61 -1.93
CA GLU A 50 -8.89 -5.13 -0.74
C GLU A 50 -8.26 -4.57 0.54
N ALA A 51 -6.94 -4.44 0.56
CA ALA A 51 -6.23 -3.83 1.69
C ALA A 51 -6.70 -2.40 1.91
N ASN A 52 -6.88 -1.64 0.83
CA ASN A 52 -7.32 -0.27 0.92
C ASN A 52 -8.77 -0.16 1.43
N LYS A 53 -9.63 -1.09 1.04
CA LYS A 53 -11.00 -1.14 1.55
C LYS A 53 -11.03 -1.35 3.07
N VAL A 54 -10.22 -2.28 3.56
CA VAL A 54 -10.11 -2.51 5.01
C VAL A 54 -9.57 -1.26 5.69
N PHE A 55 -8.52 -0.68 5.14
CA PHE A 55 -7.91 0.52 5.69
C PHE A 55 -8.92 1.68 5.79
N ASP A 56 -9.69 1.91 4.74
CA ASP A 56 -10.67 2.99 4.72
C ASP A 56 -11.82 2.76 5.71
N GLY A 57 -12.10 1.50 6.03
CA GLY A 57 -13.15 1.15 6.96
C GLY A 57 -12.74 1.18 8.43
N LEU A 58 -11.45 1.36 8.71
CA LEU A 58 -10.99 1.38 10.10
C LEU A 58 -11.35 2.70 10.77
N PRO A 59 -11.82 2.66 12.03
CA PRO A 59 -12.23 3.88 12.72
C PRO A 59 -11.08 4.83 12.98
N PHE A 60 -9.88 4.29 13.16
CA PHE A 60 -8.65 5.06 13.28
C PHE A 60 -7.47 4.21 12.90
N CYS A 61 -6.38 4.86 12.52
CA CYS A 61 -5.17 4.20 12.05
C CYS A 61 -3.99 4.68 12.86
N ASN A 62 -3.15 3.73 13.30
CA ASN A 62 -1.90 4.08 13.97
C ASN A 62 -0.75 4.02 12.97
N LEU A 63 0.47 4.23 13.46
CA LEU A 63 1.66 4.21 12.60
C LEU A 63 1.81 2.87 11.87
N VAL A 64 1.49 1.76 12.54
CA VAL A 64 1.59 0.43 11.93
C VAL A 64 0.63 0.31 10.74
N THR A 65 -0.61 0.76 10.90
CA THR A 65 -1.61 0.71 9.82
C THR A 65 -1.14 1.50 8.60
N TRP A 66 -0.69 2.73 8.81
CA TRP A 66 -0.19 3.58 7.73
C TRP A 66 1.03 2.97 7.05
N THR A 67 1.96 2.42 7.85
CA THR A 67 3.17 1.80 7.31
C THR A 67 2.83 0.60 6.45
N LEU A 68 1.89 -0.23 6.89
CA LEU A 68 1.47 -1.41 6.14
C LEU A 68 0.93 -1.04 4.75
N ILE A 69 0.01 -0.09 4.70
CA ILE A 69 -0.61 0.26 3.43
C ILE A 69 0.37 0.99 2.51
N ILE A 70 1.16 1.90 3.05
CA ILE A 70 2.15 2.65 2.26
C ILE A 70 3.20 1.69 1.72
N SER A 71 3.72 0.79 2.57
CA SER A 71 4.72 -0.19 2.14
C SER A 71 4.19 -1.11 1.05
N GLY A 72 2.91 -1.47 1.13
CA GLY A 72 2.28 -2.31 0.12
C GLY A 72 2.33 -1.67 -1.27
N TYR A 73 1.99 -0.40 -1.36
CA TYR A 73 2.05 0.32 -2.63
C TYR A 73 3.48 0.50 -3.12
N VAL A 74 4.43 0.76 -2.22
CA VAL A 74 5.85 0.87 -2.58
C VAL A 74 6.36 -0.45 -3.16
N ILE A 75 6.06 -1.56 -2.50
CA ILE A 75 6.50 -2.88 -2.95
C ILE A 75 5.96 -3.22 -4.33
N GLN A 76 4.74 -2.79 -4.64
CA GLN A 76 4.15 -3.02 -5.95
C GLN A 76 4.55 -1.98 -6.99
N GLY A 77 5.40 -1.05 -6.63
CA GLY A 77 5.94 -0.07 -7.57
C GLY A 77 5.07 1.16 -7.77
N ASP A 78 4.01 1.33 -6.99
CA ASP A 78 3.15 2.51 -7.07
C ASP A 78 3.60 3.56 -6.05
N GLY A 79 4.74 4.17 -6.33
CA GLY A 79 5.30 5.19 -5.45
C GLY A 79 4.44 6.45 -5.37
N ALA A 80 3.78 6.81 -6.46
CA ALA A 80 2.94 8.01 -6.48
C ALA A 80 1.78 7.89 -5.50
N TYR A 81 1.10 6.75 -5.48
CA TYR A 81 -0.01 6.55 -4.56
C TYR A 81 0.48 6.43 -3.12
N ALA A 82 1.64 5.80 -2.90
CA ALA A 82 2.25 5.73 -1.58
C ALA A 82 2.52 7.12 -1.01
N LEU A 83 3.06 8.03 -1.84
CA LEU A 83 3.30 9.41 -1.43
C LEU A 83 2.00 10.16 -1.15
N LYS A 84 0.97 9.87 -1.91
CA LYS A 84 -0.35 10.45 -1.68
C LYS A 84 -0.91 10.05 -0.32
N LEU A 85 -0.75 8.78 0.04
CA LEU A 85 -1.15 8.28 1.36
C LEU A 85 -0.33 8.91 2.47
N TYR A 86 0.97 9.04 2.26
CA TYR A 86 1.84 9.70 3.22
C TYR A 86 1.42 11.15 3.45
N ALA A 87 1.13 11.89 2.38
CA ALA A 87 0.66 13.27 2.49
C ALA A 87 -0.64 13.34 3.27
N LYS A 88 -1.56 12.40 3.03
CA LYS A 88 -2.82 12.32 3.77
C LYS A 88 -2.59 12.09 5.25
N MET A 89 -1.68 11.19 5.60
CA MET A 89 -1.31 10.93 6.99
C MET A 89 -0.75 12.18 7.65
N MET A 90 0.17 12.87 7.00
CA MET A 90 0.77 14.09 7.53
C MET A 90 -0.24 15.21 7.69
N LYS A 91 -1.20 15.29 6.77
CA LYS A 91 -2.25 16.31 6.85
C LYS A 91 -3.16 16.09 8.04
N ARG A 92 -3.44 14.85 8.40
CA ARG A 92 -4.24 14.53 9.59
C ARG A 92 -3.53 14.90 10.88
N GLY A 93 -2.22 14.72 10.92
CA GLY A 93 -1.37 15.20 12.03
C GLY A 93 -1.45 14.40 13.33
N ASP A 94 -2.19 13.30 13.35
CA ASP A 94 -2.36 12.49 14.57
C ASP A 94 -1.33 11.34 14.68
N VAL A 95 -0.54 11.10 13.64
CA VAL A 95 0.47 10.06 13.61
C VAL A 95 1.78 10.66 13.12
N LYS A 96 2.87 10.38 13.83
CA LYS A 96 4.21 10.84 13.43
C LYS A 96 4.96 9.73 12.74
N PRO A 97 5.62 10.01 11.60
CA PRO A 97 6.41 9.00 10.92
C PRO A 97 7.65 8.62 11.72
N ASP A 98 8.10 7.38 11.57
CA ASP A 98 9.33 6.88 12.14
C ASP A 98 10.36 6.60 11.06
N LYS A 99 11.50 6.01 11.44
CA LYS A 99 12.58 5.69 10.50
C LYS A 99 12.12 4.73 9.41
N VAL A 100 11.32 3.74 9.76
CA VAL A 100 10.82 2.74 8.80
C VAL A 100 9.94 3.42 7.77
N MET A 101 9.04 4.29 8.23
CA MET A 101 8.16 5.05 7.34
C MET A 101 8.99 5.90 6.37
N PHE A 102 10.02 6.59 6.87
CA PHE A 102 10.87 7.43 6.01
C PHE A 102 11.59 6.61 4.95
N ILE A 103 12.00 5.38 5.27
CA ILE A 103 12.62 4.50 4.29
C ILE A 103 11.65 4.22 3.14
N PHE A 104 10.39 3.90 3.45
CA PHE A 104 9.39 3.65 2.42
C PHE A 104 9.07 4.92 1.62
N VAL A 105 9.01 6.07 2.28
CA VAL A 105 8.79 7.35 1.60
C VAL A 105 9.92 7.65 0.62
N LEU A 106 11.16 7.42 1.03
CA LEU A 106 12.32 7.61 0.15
C LEU A 106 12.29 6.64 -1.04
N LYS A 107 11.91 5.39 -0.81
CA LYS A 107 11.74 4.42 -1.88
C LYS A 107 10.64 4.86 -2.85
N ALA A 108 9.53 5.38 -2.33
CA ALA A 108 8.45 5.90 -3.16
C ALA A 108 8.92 7.06 -4.02
N CYS A 109 9.67 7.99 -3.44
CA CYS A 109 10.25 9.11 -4.18
C CYS A 109 11.17 8.61 -5.28
N SER A 110 12.01 7.62 -4.99
CA SER A 110 12.92 7.04 -5.98
C SER A 110 12.14 6.43 -7.14
N ILE A 111 11.04 5.73 -6.85
CA ILE A 111 10.20 5.14 -7.90
C ILE A 111 9.64 6.23 -8.80
N VAL A 112 9.10 7.30 -8.22
CA VAL A 112 8.51 8.40 -8.98
C VAL A 112 9.57 9.09 -9.84
N VAL A 113 10.73 9.39 -9.28
CA VAL A 113 11.83 10.03 -10.01
C VAL A 113 12.29 9.13 -11.15
N TYR A 114 12.47 7.84 -10.89
CA TYR A 114 12.88 6.88 -11.91
C TYR A 114 11.88 6.87 -13.07
N MET A 115 10.60 6.80 -12.77
CA MET A 115 9.56 6.77 -13.80
C MET A 115 9.54 8.04 -14.63
N LEU A 116 9.71 9.20 -13.98
CA LEU A 116 9.77 10.48 -14.70
C LEU A 116 10.99 10.56 -15.59
N LEU A 117 12.18 10.20 -15.09
CA LEU A 117 13.41 10.23 -15.87
C LEU A 117 13.35 9.24 -17.03
N HIS A 118 12.81 8.04 -16.79
CA HIS A 118 12.67 7.05 -17.84
C HIS A 118 11.75 7.55 -18.95
N GLY A 119 10.64 8.18 -18.59
CA GLY A 119 9.74 8.78 -19.56
C GLY A 119 10.40 9.89 -20.37
N LEU A 120 11.19 10.75 -19.72
CA LEU A 120 11.90 11.82 -20.40
C LEU A 120 12.97 11.26 -21.35
N ILE A 121 13.72 10.26 -20.93
CA ILE A 121 14.73 9.62 -21.77
C ILE A 121 14.09 9.00 -22.99
N LEU A 122 12.99 8.28 -22.84
CA LEU A 122 12.29 7.69 -23.97
C LEU A 122 11.78 8.75 -24.93
N HIS A 123 11.27 9.86 -24.42
CA HIS A 123 10.80 10.96 -25.24
C HIS A 123 11.93 11.57 -26.05
N GLU A 124 13.08 11.83 -25.42
CA GLU A 124 14.25 12.37 -26.09
C GLU A 124 14.77 11.42 -27.18
N LEU A 125 14.83 10.14 -26.91
CA LEU A 125 15.26 9.14 -27.89
C LEU A 125 14.31 9.11 -29.08
N THR A 126 13.01 9.19 -28.84
CA THR A 126 12.01 9.20 -29.90
C THR A 126 12.20 10.42 -30.79
N ILE A 127 12.43 11.59 -30.23
CA ILE A 127 12.67 12.82 -30.97
C ILE A 127 13.96 12.72 -31.74
N SER A 128 15.05 12.26 -31.11
CA SER A 128 16.36 12.15 -31.73
C SER A 128 16.35 11.22 -32.93
N ASP A 129 15.59 10.12 -32.84
CA ASP A 129 15.50 9.13 -33.91
C ASP A 129 14.48 9.52 -34.98
N GLY A 130 13.72 10.58 -34.74
CA GLY A 130 12.75 11.06 -35.72
C GLY A 130 11.47 10.28 -35.83
N PHE A 131 11.17 9.44 -34.87
CA PHE A 131 9.93 8.66 -34.87
C PHE A 131 8.69 9.50 -34.81
N ASP A 132 8.79 10.65 -34.22
CA ASP A 132 7.66 11.56 -34.04
C ASP A 132 7.37 12.40 -35.26
N LYS A 133 8.13 12.22 -36.35
CA LYS A 133 7.92 12.95 -37.59
C LYS A 133 6.74 12.42 -38.40
N ASP A 134 6.35 11.21 -38.11
CA ASP A 134 5.24 10.58 -38.84
C ASP A 134 3.87 10.85 -38.17
#